data_15d54315c87a01a3b99c566c9c3a339d
#
_entry.id   15d54315c87a01a3b99c566c9c3a339d
#
_cell.length_a   1.000
_cell.length_b   1.000
_cell.length_c   1.000
_cell.angle_alpha   90.00
_cell.angle_beta   90.00
_cell.angle_gamma   90.00
#
_symmetry.space_group_name_H-M   'P 1'
#
loop_
_entity.id
_entity.type
_entity.pdbx_description
1 polymer ?
#
loop_
_entity_poly.entity_id
_entity_poly.type
_entity_poly.pdbx_seq_one_letter_code
_entity_poly.pdbx_strand_id
1 'polypeptide(L)'
;MRKSYIDNIRWMTVILVVLYHVVYMFNGIETFGVIGPFAKVQYQDAFQYIVYPWFMLLLFVVSGMSARFALDNRSAKEFIRNRTRKLLVPSTLGLLVFWWILGYYNLQIGGGLQSMTAVPKPVLFGIMAVSGIGPLWYIQMLWIFSVLLVWIRKPEKDRVWKWGEKTTVPVLLLFAIVIWGAAQILNTPAIVVYRFGIYGVGFFMGYFIFSHERVMNRLEKWWLPLTVCAGILAVVFTIFYWGKPYAEHSVLDTPGCNLFAWFAVLAVLAFMKKWGDFTNPVTTWMAQRSWGLYLFHYLFIAMSAYYLHEYATHLPVVMVYLCVAAAGFGGAYLAYEIIRRIPVLRWLICGISGKEK
;
A
#
# COMPACT_ATOMS: atom_id res chain seq x y z
N MET A 1 6.11 10.51 -22.20
CA MET A 1 7.35 10.09 -21.51
C MET A 1 7.03 9.45 -20.16
N ARG A 2 7.76 8.41 -19.79
CA ARG A 2 7.68 7.81 -18.44
C ARG A 2 8.31 8.77 -17.44
N LYS A 3 7.65 9.06 -16.32
CA LYS A 3 8.12 10.00 -15.29
C LYS A 3 8.87 9.22 -14.22
N SER A 4 10.19 9.37 -14.15
CA SER A 4 11.06 8.58 -13.26
C SER A 4 10.70 8.76 -11.79
N TYR A 5 10.35 9.98 -11.35
CA TYR A 5 9.96 10.23 -9.96
C TYR A 5 8.73 9.42 -9.54
N ILE A 6 7.78 9.15 -10.43
CA ILE A 6 6.58 8.33 -10.12
C ILE A 6 6.96 6.88 -9.87
N ASP A 7 7.86 6.33 -10.69
CA ASP A 7 8.35 4.97 -10.48
C ASP A 7 9.21 4.88 -9.21
N ASN A 8 10.00 5.93 -8.94
CA ASN A 8 10.81 6.03 -7.73
C ASN A 8 9.94 6.14 -6.47
N ILE A 9 8.86 6.93 -6.46
CA ILE A 9 7.89 6.94 -5.36
C ILE A 9 7.35 5.53 -5.11
N ARG A 10 6.95 4.80 -6.16
CA ARG A 10 6.37 3.46 -6.00
C ARG A 10 7.31 2.48 -5.32
N TRP A 11 8.51 2.29 -5.86
CA TRP A 11 9.39 1.29 -5.28
C TRP A 11 9.88 1.68 -3.88
N MET A 12 10.13 2.98 -3.63
CA MET A 12 10.48 3.47 -2.30
C MET A 12 9.33 3.25 -1.31
N THR A 13 8.09 3.53 -1.70
CA THR A 13 6.93 3.27 -0.84
C THR A 13 6.71 1.77 -0.62
N VAL A 14 7.01 0.92 -1.60
CA VAL A 14 6.96 -0.55 -1.40
C VAL A 14 8.01 -1.00 -0.38
N ILE A 15 9.23 -0.46 -0.40
CA ILE A 15 10.21 -0.72 0.67
C ILE A 15 9.65 -0.29 2.03
N LEU A 16 9.04 0.90 2.10
CA LEU A 16 8.42 1.40 3.32
C LEU A 16 7.30 0.47 3.80
N VAL A 17 6.49 -0.09 2.89
CA VAL A 17 5.46 -1.10 3.20
C VAL A 17 6.07 -2.35 3.81
N VAL A 18 7.19 -2.84 3.27
CA VAL A 18 7.89 -4.01 3.83
C VAL A 18 8.38 -3.73 5.24
N LEU A 19 9.09 -2.61 5.43
CA LEU A 19 9.59 -2.18 6.75
C LEU A 19 8.45 -1.98 7.75
N TYR A 20 7.34 -1.37 7.30
CA TYR A 20 6.15 -1.22 8.12
C TYR A 20 5.65 -2.58 8.64
N HIS A 21 5.53 -3.59 7.78
CA HIS A 21 5.03 -4.90 8.18
C HIS A 21 6.03 -5.66 9.06
N VAL A 22 7.34 -5.45 8.91
CA VAL A 22 8.35 -6.00 9.82
C VAL A 22 8.16 -5.47 11.24
N VAL A 23 7.97 -4.15 11.38
CA VAL A 23 7.73 -3.53 12.70
C VAL A 23 6.34 -3.89 13.20
N TYR A 24 5.33 -3.94 12.32
CA TYR A 24 3.95 -4.28 12.66
C TYR A 24 3.82 -5.65 13.34
N MET A 25 4.58 -6.65 12.91
CA MET A 25 4.52 -8.00 13.47
C MET A 25 4.75 -8.04 14.98
N PHE A 26 5.52 -7.10 15.50
CA PHE A 26 5.93 -7.06 16.91
C PHE A 26 5.48 -5.78 17.62
N ASN A 27 4.46 -5.08 17.12
CA ASN A 27 3.99 -3.85 17.76
C ASN A 27 3.22 -4.13 19.05
N GLY A 28 3.18 -3.12 19.94
CA GLY A 28 2.51 -3.21 21.22
C GLY A 28 1.11 -2.56 21.27
N ILE A 29 0.61 -2.05 20.12
CA ILE A 29 -0.61 -1.24 20.07
C ILE A 29 -1.75 -1.99 19.38
N GLU A 30 -1.49 -2.49 18.17
CA GLU A 30 -2.46 -3.27 17.40
C GLU A 30 -2.44 -4.72 17.84
N THR A 31 -3.60 -5.35 17.89
CA THR A 31 -3.74 -6.72 18.39
C THR A 31 -4.06 -7.73 17.31
N PHE A 32 -4.45 -7.26 16.11
CA PHE A 32 -4.89 -8.16 15.04
C PHE A 32 -3.71 -8.55 14.12
N GLY A 33 -3.45 -9.87 14.03
CA GLY A 33 -2.45 -10.41 13.09
C GLY A 33 -1.00 -10.09 13.48
N VAL A 34 -0.73 -9.86 14.76
CA VAL A 34 0.60 -9.59 15.31
C VAL A 34 1.02 -10.68 16.29
N ILE A 35 2.32 -10.90 16.42
CA ILE A 35 2.89 -11.81 17.40
C ILE A 35 2.87 -11.15 18.79
N GLY A 36 3.07 -9.84 18.83
CA GLY A 36 3.05 -9.05 20.05
C GLY A 36 4.41 -8.44 20.40
N PRO A 37 4.42 -7.54 21.39
CA PRO A 37 5.57 -6.73 21.71
C PRO A 37 6.67 -7.49 22.47
N PHE A 38 7.90 -7.06 22.29
CA PHE A 38 9.06 -7.51 23.10
C PHE A 38 9.15 -6.81 24.44
N ALA A 39 8.54 -5.64 24.58
CA ALA A 39 8.53 -4.84 25.81
C ALA A 39 7.22 -4.08 25.95
N LYS A 40 6.88 -3.71 27.19
CA LYS A 40 5.66 -2.95 27.53
C LYS A 40 5.62 -1.58 26.81
N VAL A 41 6.78 -0.96 26.59
CA VAL A 41 6.92 0.29 25.83
C VAL A 41 7.98 0.07 24.77
N GLN A 42 7.63 0.33 23.53
CA GLN A 42 8.50 0.12 22.37
C GLN A 42 8.56 1.41 21.53
N TYR A 43 9.69 2.11 21.58
CA TYR A 43 9.86 3.35 20.81
C TYR A 43 9.86 3.13 19.29
N GLN A 44 10.18 1.91 18.82
CA GLN A 44 10.07 1.56 17.41
C GLN A 44 8.63 1.61 16.87
N ASP A 45 7.62 1.53 17.73
CA ASP A 45 6.22 1.68 17.35
C ASP A 45 5.91 3.09 16.81
N ALA A 46 6.75 4.10 17.12
CA ALA A 46 6.66 5.45 16.54
C ALA A 46 6.71 5.43 15.01
N PHE A 47 7.46 4.50 14.43
CA PHE A 47 7.56 4.35 12.98
C PHE A 47 6.19 4.13 12.33
N GLN A 48 5.31 3.38 12.98
CA GLN A 48 3.98 3.08 12.48
C GLN A 48 3.06 4.30 12.50
N TYR A 49 3.11 5.11 13.58
CA TYR A 49 2.39 6.38 13.64
C TYR A 49 2.85 7.37 12.56
N ILE A 50 4.15 7.41 12.28
CA ILE A 50 4.72 8.29 11.25
C ILE A 50 4.32 7.85 9.84
N VAL A 51 4.20 6.54 9.57
CA VAL A 51 4.07 6.00 8.21
C VAL A 51 2.62 5.69 7.84
N TYR A 52 1.87 5.05 8.75
CA TYR A 52 0.56 4.46 8.44
C TYR A 52 -0.48 5.43 7.86
N PRO A 53 -0.62 6.68 8.34
CA PRO A 53 -1.68 7.57 7.87
C PRO A 53 -1.64 7.89 6.37
N TRP A 54 -0.46 7.92 5.75
CA TRP A 54 -0.29 8.50 4.42
C TRP A 54 0.25 7.57 3.34
N PHE A 55 1.01 6.50 3.68
CA PHE A 55 1.74 5.73 2.66
C PHE A 55 0.82 5.03 1.65
N MET A 56 -0.32 4.49 2.10
CA MET A 56 -1.29 3.87 1.20
C MET A 56 -2.05 4.92 0.38
N LEU A 57 -2.42 6.07 0.98
CA LEU A 57 -3.03 7.18 0.25
C LEU A 57 -2.11 7.66 -0.87
N LEU A 58 -0.81 7.80 -0.61
CA LEU A 58 0.20 8.14 -1.62
C LEU A 58 0.21 7.13 -2.78
N LEU A 59 0.17 5.82 -2.48
CA LEU A 59 0.16 4.79 -3.53
C LEU A 59 -1.09 4.88 -4.40
N PHE A 60 -2.26 5.20 -3.84
CA PHE A 60 -3.48 5.43 -4.63
C PHE A 60 -3.36 6.68 -5.50
N VAL A 61 -2.85 7.79 -4.99
CA VAL A 61 -2.59 9.01 -5.77
C VAL A 61 -1.66 8.72 -6.96
N VAL A 62 -0.53 8.09 -6.72
CA VAL A 62 0.46 7.72 -7.75
C VAL A 62 -0.12 6.73 -8.77
N SER A 63 -1.00 5.84 -8.31
CA SER A 63 -1.71 4.91 -9.21
C SER A 63 -2.72 5.60 -10.10
N GLY A 64 -3.39 6.65 -9.61
CA GLY A 64 -4.26 7.52 -10.39
C GLY A 64 -3.50 8.28 -11.47
N MET A 65 -2.35 8.90 -11.11
CA MET A 65 -1.46 9.55 -12.10
C MET A 65 -1.08 8.59 -13.23
N SER A 66 -0.74 7.37 -12.86
CA SER A 66 -0.33 6.34 -13.81
C SER A 66 -1.46 5.79 -14.66
N ALA A 67 -2.68 5.79 -14.11
CA ALA A 67 -3.88 5.43 -14.87
C ALA A 67 -4.13 6.44 -16.00
N ARG A 68 -3.89 7.75 -15.77
CA ARG A 68 -3.96 8.77 -16.82
C ARG A 68 -3.00 8.45 -17.97
N PHE A 69 -1.71 8.29 -17.67
CA PHE A 69 -0.71 8.01 -18.70
C PHE A 69 -0.97 6.68 -19.45
N ALA A 70 -1.55 5.70 -18.77
CA ALA A 70 -1.91 4.44 -19.41
C ALA A 70 -3.09 4.60 -20.38
N LEU A 71 -4.12 5.39 -20.01
CA LEU A 71 -5.30 5.63 -20.82
C LEU A 71 -5.08 6.62 -21.97
N ASP A 72 -4.02 7.43 -21.92
CA ASP A 72 -3.60 8.26 -23.06
C ASP A 72 -2.98 7.43 -24.20
N ASN A 73 -2.49 6.23 -23.89
CA ASN A 73 -1.76 5.37 -24.84
C ASN A 73 -2.48 4.05 -25.13
N ARG A 74 -3.64 3.79 -24.52
CA ARG A 74 -4.37 2.51 -24.65
C ARG A 74 -5.86 2.75 -24.66
N SER A 75 -6.59 1.88 -25.35
CA SER A 75 -8.05 1.85 -25.25
C SER A 75 -8.54 1.48 -23.84
N ALA A 76 -9.74 1.92 -23.48
CA ALA A 76 -10.37 1.56 -22.20
C ALA A 76 -10.47 0.04 -22.01
N LYS A 77 -10.79 -0.71 -23.08
CA LYS A 77 -10.87 -2.17 -23.06
C LYS A 77 -9.52 -2.82 -22.74
N GLU A 78 -8.45 -2.36 -23.37
CA GLU A 78 -7.08 -2.86 -23.09
C GLU A 78 -6.63 -2.51 -21.69
N PHE A 79 -6.93 -1.29 -21.24
CA PHE A 79 -6.62 -0.85 -19.88
C PHE A 79 -7.28 -1.76 -18.84
N ILE A 80 -8.61 -1.98 -18.92
CA ILE A 80 -9.33 -2.86 -17.99
C ILE A 80 -8.82 -4.30 -18.08
N ARG A 81 -8.61 -4.85 -19.28
CA ARG A 81 -8.06 -6.21 -19.45
C ARG A 81 -6.70 -6.36 -18.74
N ASN A 82 -5.82 -5.37 -18.87
CA ASN A 82 -4.53 -5.38 -18.20
C ASN A 82 -4.68 -5.24 -16.68
N ARG A 83 -5.59 -4.37 -16.20
CA ARG A 83 -5.86 -4.21 -14.76
C ARG A 83 -6.47 -5.48 -14.17
N THR A 84 -7.44 -6.10 -14.83
CA THR A 84 -8.03 -7.36 -14.39
C THR A 84 -6.98 -8.45 -14.25
N ARG A 85 -6.12 -8.62 -15.26
CA ARG A 85 -5.05 -9.60 -15.20
C ARG A 85 -4.05 -9.33 -14.08
N LYS A 86 -3.57 -8.06 -13.94
CA LYS A 86 -2.50 -7.71 -12.98
C LYS A 86 -2.99 -7.57 -11.54
N LEU A 87 -4.25 -7.19 -11.33
CA LEU A 87 -4.74 -6.85 -10.00
C LEU A 87 -5.79 -7.86 -9.49
N LEU A 88 -6.83 -8.14 -10.30
CA LEU A 88 -7.93 -8.99 -9.85
C LEU A 88 -7.53 -10.47 -9.81
N VAL A 89 -6.87 -10.98 -10.84
CA VAL A 89 -6.49 -12.42 -10.91
C VAL A 89 -5.61 -12.81 -9.70
N PRO A 90 -4.51 -12.11 -9.36
CA PRO A 90 -3.70 -12.43 -8.20
C PRO A 90 -4.45 -12.35 -6.86
N SER A 91 -5.37 -11.39 -6.74
CA SER A 91 -6.11 -11.13 -5.49
C SER A 91 -7.45 -11.88 -5.38
N THR A 92 -7.76 -12.76 -6.31
CA THR A 92 -8.94 -13.63 -6.30
C THR A 92 -8.54 -15.09 -6.56
N LEU A 93 -8.28 -15.46 -7.82
CA LEU A 93 -7.84 -16.83 -8.16
C LEU A 93 -6.52 -17.19 -7.45
N GLY A 94 -5.61 -16.23 -7.32
CA GLY A 94 -4.37 -16.41 -6.58
C GLY A 94 -4.57 -16.77 -5.11
N LEU A 95 -5.68 -16.37 -4.48
CA LEU A 95 -6.00 -16.74 -3.09
C LEU A 95 -6.15 -18.26 -2.96
N LEU A 96 -6.83 -18.89 -3.88
CA LEU A 96 -7.06 -20.35 -3.87
C LEU A 96 -5.82 -21.15 -4.25
N VAL A 97 -4.95 -20.57 -5.12
CA VAL A 97 -3.78 -21.30 -5.63
C VAL A 97 -2.56 -21.17 -4.73
N PHE A 98 -2.37 -20.00 -4.10
CA PHE A 98 -1.13 -19.70 -3.40
C PHE A 98 -1.31 -18.99 -2.06
N TRP A 99 -2.19 -17.94 -1.99
CA TRP A 99 -2.21 -17.07 -0.82
C TRP A 99 -2.90 -17.69 0.41
N TRP A 100 -3.55 -18.85 0.29
CA TRP A 100 -4.00 -19.63 1.44
C TRP A 100 -2.84 -20.00 2.38
N ILE A 101 -1.59 -20.05 1.87
CA ILE A 101 -0.38 -20.28 2.69
C ILE A 101 -0.19 -19.10 3.66
N LEU A 102 -0.32 -17.86 3.19
CA LEU A 102 -0.32 -16.69 4.08
C LEU A 102 -1.47 -16.75 5.09
N GLY A 103 -2.66 -17.16 4.64
CA GLY A 103 -3.82 -17.32 5.50
C GLY A 103 -3.60 -18.34 6.61
N TYR A 104 -2.88 -19.42 6.33
CA TYR A 104 -2.48 -20.38 7.35
C TYR A 104 -1.63 -19.70 8.45
N TYR A 105 -0.61 -18.93 8.08
CA TYR A 105 0.22 -18.23 9.08
C TYR A 105 -0.54 -17.14 9.82
N ASN A 106 -1.42 -16.40 9.16
CA ASN A 106 -2.27 -15.40 9.82
C ASN A 106 -3.20 -16.05 10.87
N LEU A 107 -3.76 -17.22 10.58
CA LEU A 107 -4.59 -17.98 11.54
C LEU A 107 -3.74 -18.58 12.67
N GLN A 108 -2.53 -19.03 12.41
CA GLN A 108 -1.61 -19.50 13.44
C GLN A 108 -1.25 -18.38 14.41
N ILE A 109 -0.80 -17.23 13.88
CA ILE A 109 -0.42 -16.06 14.68
C ILE A 109 -1.61 -15.54 15.51
N GLY A 110 -2.80 -15.49 14.92
CA GLY A 110 -4.01 -15.03 15.60
C GLY A 110 -4.67 -16.07 16.51
N GLY A 111 -4.09 -17.28 16.69
CA GLY A 111 -4.67 -18.35 17.51
C GLY A 111 -5.97 -18.98 16.94
N GLY A 112 -6.38 -18.55 15.75
CA GLY A 112 -7.65 -18.99 15.15
C GLY A 112 -7.65 -20.45 14.71
N LEU A 113 -6.49 -20.98 14.31
CA LEU A 113 -6.42 -22.36 13.82
C LEU A 113 -6.68 -23.40 14.91
N GLN A 114 -6.23 -23.14 16.13
CA GLN A 114 -6.44 -24.01 17.29
C GLN A 114 -7.93 -24.11 17.67
N SER A 115 -8.70 -23.05 17.46
CA SER A 115 -10.15 -23.02 17.75
C SER A 115 -11.01 -23.69 16.66
N MET A 116 -10.42 -24.00 15.49
CA MET A 116 -11.14 -24.51 14.30
C MET A 116 -11.00 -26.03 14.10
N THR A 117 -10.73 -26.81 15.15
CA THR A 117 -10.49 -28.26 15.06
C THR A 117 -11.69 -29.05 14.51
N ALA A 118 -12.92 -28.58 14.77
CA ALA A 118 -14.15 -29.19 14.28
C ALA A 118 -14.59 -28.74 12.88
N VAL A 119 -13.89 -27.78 12.26
CA VAL A 119 -14.26 -27.22 10.97
C VAL A 119 -13.89 -28.21 9.85
N PRO A 120 -14.81 -28.54 8.91
CA PRO A 120 -14.51 -29.41 7.77
C PRO A 120 -13.35 -28.84 6.93
N LYS A 121 -12.44 -29.72 6.49
CA LYS A 121 -11.23 -29.33 5.71
C LYS A 121 -11.50 -28.40 4.52
N PRO A 122 -12.53 -28.60 3.66
CA PRO A 122 -12.81 -27.67 2.56
C PRO A 122 -13.19 -26.26 3.03
N VAL A 123 -13.94 -26.16 4.17
CA VAL A 123 -14.33 -24.88 4.76
C VAL A 123 -13.11 -24.19 5.35
N LEU A 124 -12.27 -24.95 6.08
CA LEU A 124 -11.02 -24.44 6.65
C LEU A 124 -10.08 -23.90 5.53
N PHE A 125 -9.98 -24.61 4.40
CA PHE A 125 -9.23 -24.14 3.23
C PHE A 125 -9.80 -22.81 2.70
N GLY A 126 -11.13 -22.68 2.61
CA GLY A 126 -11.78 -21.41 2.23
C GLY A 126 -11.46 -20.27 3.19
N ILE A 127 -11.48 -20.54 4.50
CA ILE A 127 -11.10 -19.57 5.54
C ILE A 127 -9.63 -19.15 5.38
N MET A 128 -8.73 -20.09 5.19
CA MET A 128 -7.31 -19.79 4.93
C MET A 128 -7.14 -18.95 3.66
N ALA A 129 -7.84 -19.28 2.57
CA ALA A 129 -7.76 -18.51 1.34
C ALA A 129 -8.20 -17.03 1.56
N VAL A 130 -9.29 -16.79 2.27
CA VAL A 130 -9.77 -15.44 2.58
C VAL A 130 -8.82 -14.73 3.56
N SER A 131 -8.33 -15.42 4.59
CA SER A 131 -7.34 -14.88 5.54
C SER A 131 -6.00 -14.55 4.87
N GLY A 132 -5.75 -15.13 3.68
CA GLY A 132 -4.58 -14.86 2.85
C GLY A 132 -4.64 -13.57 2.04
N ILE A 133 -5.71 -12.77 2.12
CA ILE A 133 -5.81 -11.48 1.42
C ILE A 133 -4.62 -10.57 1.78
N GLY A 134 -4.30 -10.44 3.08
CA GLY A 134 -3.16 -9.63 3.53
C GLY A 134 -3.03 -8.33 2.74
N PRO A 135 -1.85 -7.97 2.22
CA PRO A 135 -1.65 -6.72 1.46
C PRO A 135 -2.36 -6.68 0.09
N LEU A 136 -2.96 -7.78 -0.38
CA LEU A 136 -3.68 -7.81 -1.67
C LEU A 136 -4.94 -6.94 -1.69
N TRP A 137 -5.47 -6.53 -0.53
CA TRP A 137 -6.60 -5.61 -0.43
C TRP A 137 -6.40 -4.32 -1.27
N TYR A 138 -5.18 -3.79 -1.30
CA TYR A 138 -4.86 -2.59 -2.07
C TYR A 138 -5.09 -2.79 -3.58
N ILE A 139 -4.64 -3.93 -4.13
CA ILE A 139 -4.79 -4.19 -5.56
C ILE A 139 -6.24 -4.51 -5.95
N GLN A 140 -7.04 -5.07 -5.02
CA GLN A 140 -8.49 -5.23 -5.21
C GLN A 140 -9.18 -3.86 -5.34
N MET A 141 -8.93 -2.96 -4.39
CA MET A 141 -9.46 -1.60 -4.45
C MET A 141 -8.99 -0.85 -5.68
N LEU A 142 -7.71 -0.98 -6.04
CA LEU A 142 -7.15 -0.35 -7.23
C LEU A 142 -7.83 -0.84 -8.51
N TRP A 143 -8.22 -2.11 -8.58
CA TRP A 143 -9.01 -2.64 -9.69
C TRP A 143 -10.40 -1.99 -9.74
N ILE A 144 -11.10 -1.91 -8.61
CA ILE A 144 -12.42 -1.26 -8.51
C ILE A 144 -12.33 0.19 -8.98
N PHE A 145 -11.37 0.97 -8.48
CA PHE A 145 -11.20 2.36 -8.89
C PHE A 145 -10.81 2.49 -10.36
N SER A 146 -10.08 1.53 -10.93
CA SER A 146 -9.77 1.52 -12.36
C SER A 146 -11.02 1.30 -13.22
N VAL A 147 -11.94 0.45 -12.79
CA VAL A 147 -13.24 0.23 -13.47
C VAL A 147 -14.11 1.48 -13.37
N LEU A 148 -14.26 2.03 -12.16
CA LEU A 148 -15.01 3.26 -11.91
C LEU A 148 -14.46 4.43 -12.74
N LEU A 149 -13.13 4.55 -12.83
CA LEU A 149 -12.49 5.58 -13.65
C LEU A 149 -12.91 5.51 -15.11
N VAL A 150 -12.94 4.32 -15.70
CA VAL A 150 -13.36 4.17 -17.10
C VAL A 150 -14.82 4.56 -17.29
N TRP A 151 -15.70 4.25 -16.34
CA TRP A 151 -17.08 4.66 -16.37
C TRP A 151 -17.26 6.18 -16.25
N ILE A 152 -16.54 6.82 -15.32
CA ILE A 152 -16.58 8.28 -15.10
C ILE A 152 -15.99 9.02 -16.30
N ARG A 153 -14.89 8.53 -16.87
CA ARG A 153 -14.22 9.19 -18.00
C ARG A 153 -15.12 9.32 -19.23
N LYS A 154 -16.02 8.38 -19.45
CA LYS A 154 -16.90 8.36 -20.64
C LYS A 154 -17.81 9.59 -20.73
N PRO A 155 -18.58 9.98 -19.70
CA PRO A 155 -19.39 11.22 -19.69
C PRO A 155 -18.54 12.46 -19.41
N GLU A 156 -17.42 12.35 -18.67
CA GLU A 156 -16.57 13.45 -18.22
C GLU A 156 -15.84 14.14 -19.39
N LYS A 157 -15.39 13.37 -20.41
CA LYS A 157 -14.76 13.87 -21.65
C LYS A 157 -13.60 14.85 -21.42
N ASP A 158 -12.77 14.57 -20.43
CA ASP A 158 -11.61 15.39 -20.00
C ASP A 158 -11.98 16.82 -19.51
N ARG A 159 -13.22 17.11 -19.13
CA ARG A 159 -13.62 18.42 -18.60
C ARG A 159 -13.02 18.67 -17.21
N VAL A 160 -13.23 17.73 -16.28
CA VAL A 160 -12.67 17.79 -14.92
C VAL A 160 -11.15 17.75 -14.96
N TRP A 161 -10.59 16.91 -15.85
CA TRP A 161 -9.15 16.86 -16.03
C TRP A 161 -8.58 18.23 -16.47
N LYS A 162 -9.16 18.90 -17.47
CA LYS A 162 -8.75 20.25 -17.90
C LYS A 162 -8.87 21.27 -16.77
N TRP A 163 -9.88 21.14 -15.91
CA TRP A 163 -10.02 21.97 -14.71
C TRP A 163 -8.90 21.70 -13.70
N GLY A 164 -8.54 20.45 -13.50
CA GLY A 164 -7.45 20.03 -12.63
C GLY A 164 -6.14 20.73 -12.91
N GLU A 165 -5.82 21.05 -14.17
CA GLU A 165 -4.60 21.77 -14.56
C GLU A 165 -4.48 23.15 -13.91
N LYS A 166 -5.61 23.80 -13.61
CA LYS A 166 -5.66 25.14 -13.00
C LYS A 166 -5.42 25.12 -11.49
N THR A 167 -5.39 23.95 -10.86
CA THR A 167 -5.24 23.80 -9.40
C THR A 167 -3.97 24.47 -8.91
N THR A 168 -4.12 25.38 -7.96
CA THR A 168 -3.03 26.09 -7.29
C THR A 168 -2.63 25.41 -5.99
N VAL A 169 -1.46 25.74 -5.43
CA VAL A 169 -1.02 25.16 -4.16
C VAL A 169 -1.96 25.44 -2.99
N PRO A 170 -2.48 26.66 -2.79
CA PRO A 170 -3.49 26.90 -1.75
C PRO A 170 -4.72 25.99 -1.88
N VAL A 171 -5.22 25.74 -3.10
CA VAL A 171 -6.34 24.82 -3.33
C VAL A 171 -5.95 23.38 -2.97
N LEU A 172 -4.71 22.95 -3.29
CA LEU A 172 -4.20 21.64 -2.87
C LEU A 172 -4.17 21.51 -1.34
N LEU A 173 -3.81 22.56 -0.61
CA LEU A 173 -3.82 22.55 0.86
C LEU A 173 -5.25 22.43 1.39
N LEU A 174 -6.21 23.18 0.82
CA LEU A 174 -7.63 23.11 1.19
C LEU A 174 -8.25 21.74 0.92
N PHE A 175 -7.71 20.95 0.01
CA PHE A 175 -8.18 19.58 -0.19
C PHE A 175 -7.95 18.66 1.02
N ALA A 176 -7.24 19.09 2.06
CA ALA A 176 -7.25 18.41 3.36
C ALA A 176 -8.67 18.22 3.90
N ILE A 177 -9.57 19.21 3.69
CA ILE A 177 -10.98 19.12 4.08
C ILE A 177 -11.71 18.04 3.26
N VAL A 178 -11.44 17.96 1.96
CA VAL A 178 -12.01 16.93 1.08
C VAL A 178 -11.53 15.53 1.47
N ILE A 179 -10.24 15.39 1.79
CA ILE A 179 -9.64 14.14 2.27
C ILE A 179 -10.27 13.72 3.60
N TRP A 180 -10.42 14.64 4.54
CA TRP A 180 -11.09 14.35 5.80
C TRP A 180 -12.55 13.96 5.60
N GLY A 181 -13.32 14.70 4.79
CA GLY A 181 -14.71 14.34 4.45
C GLY A 181 -14.81 12.99 3.77
N ALA A 182 -13.89 12.67 2.86
CA ALA A 182 -13.82 11.36 2.20
C ALA A 182 -13.47 10.22 3.19
N ALA A 183 -12.71 10.51 4.23
CA ALA A 183 -12.41 9.55 5.29
C ALA A 183 -13.61 9.16 6.14
N GLN A 184 -14.71 9.95 6.11
CA GLN A 184 -15.94 9.66 6.87
C GLN A 184 -16.89 8.72 6.13
N ILE A 185 -16.67 8.43 4.85
CA ILE A 185 -17.62 7.72 4.00
C ILE A 185 -17.03 6.44 3.41
N LEU A 186 -17.93 5.47 3.14
CA LEU A 186 -17.57 4.22 2.46
C LEU A 186 -16.46 3.42 3.16
N ASN A 187 -16.43 3.47 4.48
CA ASN A 187 -15.57 2.63 5.32
C ASN A 187 -16.27 1.31 5.60
N THR A 188 -15.51 0.20 5.59
CA THR A 188 -16.06 -1.10 5.97
C THR A 188 -15.90 -1.32 7.48
N PRO A 189 -16.98 -1.70 8.20
CA PRO A 189 -16.90 -1.83 9.65
C PRO A 189 -16.07 -3.04 10.11
N ALA A 190 -16.01 -4.09 9.30
CA ALA A 190 -15.35 -5.34 9.68
C ALA A 190 -13.85 -5.39 9.31
N ILE A 191 -13.44 -4.68 8.28
CA ILE A 191 -12.06 -4.70 7.77
C ILE A 191 -11.62 -3.27 7.53
N VAL A 192 -10.97 -2.67 8.52
CA VAL A 192 -10.63 -1.24 8.56
C VAL A 192 -9.80 -0.74 7.38
N VAL A 193 -9.00 -1.60 6.75
CA VAL A 193 -8.18 -1.21 5.59
C VAL A 193 -8.99 -0.85 4.35
N TYR A 194 -10.24 -1.32 4.21
CA TYR A 194 -11.10 -0.98 3.08
C TYR A 194 -11.80 0.37 3.28
N ARG A 195 -11.05 1.45 3.14
CA ARG A 195 -11.51 2.84 3.22
C ARG A 195 -11.73 3.42 1.82
N PHE A 196 -12.84 3.04 1.17
CA PHE A 196 -13.10 3.37 -0.24
C PHE A 196 -13.19 4.88 -0.49
N GLY A 197 -13.71 5.65 0.44
CA GLY A 197 -13.85 7.11 0.29
C GLY A 197 -12.49 7.79 0.12
N ILE A 198 -11.64 7.72 1.13
CA ILE A 198 -10.34 8.42 1.12
C ILE A 198 -9.41 7.93 0.02
N TYR A 199 -9.33 6.60 -0.19
CA TYR A 199 -8.43 6.04 -1.21
C TYR A 199 -8.96 6.28 -2.62
N GLY A 200 -10.28 6.26 -2.82
CA GLY A 200 -10.90 6.61 -4.09
C GLY A 200 -10.66 8.07 -4.45
N VAL A 201 -10.89 8.99 -3.51
CA VAL A 201 -10.59 10.42 -3.72
C VAL A 201 -9.12 10.63 -4.03
N GLY A 202 -8.20 9.99 -3.27
CA GLY A 202 -6.77 10.04 -3.56
C GLY A 202 -6.43 9.56 -4.99
N PHE A 203 -6.99 8.41 -5.41
CA PHE A 203 -6.81 7.90 -6.76
C PHE A 203 -7.34 8.84 -7.85
N PHE A 204 -8.53 9.40 -7.67
CA PHE A 204 -9.10 10.35 -8.63
C PHE A 204 -8.36 11.69 -8.65
N MET A 205 -7.89 12.20 -7.51
CA MET A 205 -7.00 13.37 -7.47
C MET A 205 -5.69 13.10 -8.22
N GLY A 206 -5.13 11.89 -8.07
CA GLY A 206 -3.99 11.45 -8.87
C GLY A 206 -4.24 11.55 -10.36
N TYR A 207 -5.39 11.05 -10.82
CA TYR A 207 -5.79 11.07 -12.23
C TYR A 207 -6.11 12.48 -12.76
N PHE A 208 -6.95 13.23 -12.06
CA PHE A 208 -7.49 14.49 -12.55
C PHE A 208 -6.60 15.71 -12.26
N ILE A 209 -5.73 15.66 -11.25
CA ILE A 209 -4.98 16.83 -10.78
C ILE A 209 -3.46 16.58 -10.88
N PHE A 210 -2.93 15.59 -10.18
CA PHE A 210 -1.49 15.36 -10.10
C PHE A 210 -0.86 14.77 -11.37
N SER A 211 -1.67 14.31 -12.33
CA SER A 211 -1.19 13.91 -13.65
C SER A 211 -0.71 15.11 -14.51
N HIS A 212 -1.08 16.34 -14.13
CA HIS A 212 -0.67 17.56 -14.83
C HIS A 212 0.74 18.00 -14.43
N GLU A 213 1.61 18.15 -15.40
CA GLU A 213 2.97 18.66 -15.21
C GLU A 213 2.98 20.05 -14.57
N ARG A 214 2.05 20.93 -15.00
CA ARG A 214 1.93 22.29 -14.47
C ARG A 214 1.62 22.32 -12.97
N VAL A 215 0.76 21.40 -12.50
CA VAL A 215 0.44 21.27 -11.06
C VAL A 215 1.65 20.77 -10.31
N MET A 216 2.32 19.74 -10.81
CA MET A 216 3.53 19.19 -10.19
C MET A 216 4.68 20.20 -10.13
N ASN A 217 4.88 21.01 -11.16
CA ASN A 217 5.90 22.07 -11.18
C ASN A 217 5.58 23.24 -10.22
N ARG A 218 4.28 23.50 -9.94
CA ARG A 218 3.89 24.44 -8.87
C ARG A 218 4.16 23.84 -7.51
N LEU A 219 3.78 22.58 -7.29
CA LEU A 219 3.94 21.87 -6.03
C LEU A 219 5.42 21.70 -5.66
N GLU A 220 6.28 21.40 -6.62
CA GLU A 220 7.73 21.25 -6.46
C GLU A 220 8.39 22.46 -5.77
N LYS A 221 7.92 23.67 -6.07
CA LYS A 221 8.45 24.90 -5.45
C LYS A 221 8.20 24.98 -3.94
N TRP A 222 7.23 24.22 -3.45
CA TRP A 222 6.82 24.16 -2.04
C TRP A 222 7.36 22.94 -1.30
N TRP A 223 8.33 22.24 -1.87
CA TRP A 223 8.84 20.99 -1.29
C TRP A 223 9.34 21.17 0.15
N LEU A 224 10.09 22.24 0.46
CA LEU A 224 10.65 22.47 1.78
C LEU A 224 9.58 22.83 2.82
N PRO A 225 8.72 23.85 2.62
CA PRO A 225 7.65 24.14 3.57
C PRO A 225 6.72 22.95 3.80
N LEU A 226 6.36 22.21 2.76
CA LEU A 226 5.50 21.03 2.89
C LEU A 226 6.18 19.90 3.69
N THR A 227 7.48 19.68 3.47
CA THR A 227 8.25 18.66 4.21
C THR A 227 8.37 19.06 5.70
N VAL A 228 8.64 20.31 5.99
CA VAL A 228 8.71 20.81 7.37
C VAL A 228 7.35 20.68 8.06
N CYS A 229 6.26 21.13 7.41
CA CYS A 229 4.91 21.01 7.96
C CYS A 229 4.52 19.53 8.19
N ALA A 230 4.80 18.65 7.23
CA ALA A 230 4.53 17.22 7.38
C ALA A 230 5.34 16.61 8.53
N GLY A 231 6.60 17.01 8.69
CA GLY A 231 7.46 16.58 9.82
C GLY A 231 6.91 17.02 11.18
N ILE A 232 6.48 18.27 11.30
CA ILE A 232 5.84 18.79 12.52
C ILE A 232 4.54 18.01 12.81
N LEU A 233 3.69 17.82 11.80
CA LEU A 233 2.44 17.07 11.94
C LEU A 233 2.71 15.61 12.32
N ALA A 234 3.76 14.98 11.79
CA ALA A 234 4.15 13.62 12.17
C ALA A 234 4.52 13.53 13.65
N VAL A 235 5.32 14.47 14.16
CA VAL A 235 5.69 14.53 15.59
C VAL A 235 4.46 14.76 16.44
N VAL A 236 3.65 15.77 16.13
CA VAL A 236 2.41 16.09 16.87
C VAL A 236 1.45 14.90 16.88
N PHE A 237 1.24 14.28 15.73
CA PHE A 237 0.37 13.10 15.60
C PHE A 237 0.90 11.94 16.46
N THR A 238 2.18 11.63 16.37
CA THR A 238 2.81 10.54 17.14
C THR A 238 2.67 10.77 18.64
N ILE A 239 2.97 11.98 19.13
CA ILE A 239 2.86 12.30 20.57
C ILE A 239 1.41 12.23 21.04
N PHE A 240 0.47 12.81 20.28
CA PHE A 240 -0.93 12.90 20.68
C PHE A 240 -1.66 11.54 20.69
N TYR A 241 -1.30 10.66 19.73
CA TYR A 241 -1.94 9.35 19.60
C TYR A 241 -1.08 8.20 20.15
N TRP A 242 0.05 8.49 20.79
CA TRP A 242 0.90 7.45 21.38
C TRP A 242 0.10 6.53 22.30
N GLY A 243 0.21 5.22 22.09
CA GLY A 243 -0.51 4.20 22.84
C GLY A 243 -1.97 3.98 22.43
N LYS A 244 -2.50 4.73 21.44
CA LYS A 244 -3.84 4.50 20.88
C LYS A 244 -3.74 3.70 19.57
N PRO A 245 -4.75 2.86 19.25
CA PRO A 245 -4.78 2.09 18.01
C PRO A 245 -4.78 3.02 16.78
N TYR A 246 -3.64 3.15 16.14
CA TYR A 246 -3.43 4.09 15.02
C TYR A 246 -4.13 3.63 13.72
N ALA A 247 -4.48 2.35 13.60
CA ALA A 247 -5.15 1.78 12.44
C ALA A 247 -6.67 1.66 12.59
N GLU A 248 -7.24 2.11 13.70
CA GLU A 248 -8.69 2.09 13.95
C GLU A 248 -9.39 3.38 13.50
N HIS A 249 -10.69 3.29 13.26
CA HIS A 249 -11.56 4.41 12.89
C HIS A 249 -11.51 5.57 13.89
N SER A 250 -11.38 5.27 15.18
CA SER A 250 -11.25 6.26 16.26
C SER A 250 -10.10 7.25 16.08
N VAL A 251 -9.03 6.84 15.38
CA VAL A 251 -7.87 7.66 15.04
C VAL A 251 -7.91 8.09 13.58
N LEU A 252 -8.18 7.14 12.67
CA LEU A 252 -8.10 7.36 11.23
C LEU A 252 -9.10 8.39 10.70
N ASP A 253 -10.28 8.51 11.33
CA ASP A 253 -11.33 9.41 10.87
C ASP A 253 -11.19 10.82 11.48
N THR A 254 -10.20 11.04 12.34
CA THR A 254 -9.95 12.36 12.95
C THR A 254 -9.42 13.39 11.94
N PRO A 255 -9.76 14.67 12.10
CA PRO A 255 -9.22 15.75 11.25
C PRO A 255 -7.70 15.81 11.28
N GLY A 256 -7.08 15.60 12.46
CA GLY A 256 -5.63 15.63 12.65
C GLY A 256 -4.91 14.54 11.87
N CYS A 257 -5.41 13.31 11.89
CA CYS A 257 -4.87 12.21 11.11
C CYS A 257 -4.92 12.50 9.60
N ASN A 258 -6.06 12.98 9.10
CA ASN A 258 -6.24 13.24 7.69
C ASN A 258 -5.48 14.49 7.20
N LEU A 259 -5.33 15.50 8.05
CA LEU A 259 -4.46 16.64 7.80
C LEU A 259 -3.00 16.19 7.64
N PHE A 260 -2.50 15.44 8.60
CA PHE A 260 -1.15 14.86 8.53
C PHE A 260 -0.98 13.99 7.27
N ALA A 261 -1.91 13.06 7.03
CA ALA A 261 -1.86 12.18 5.86
C ALA A 261 -1.76 12.96 4.55
N TRP A 262 -2.58 14.00 4.39
CA TRP A 262 -2.59 14.79 3.18
C TRP A 262 -1.33 15.63 3.00
N PHE A 263 -0.87 16.31 4.03
CA PHE A 263 0.38 17.09 3.98
C PHE A 263 1.60 16.22 3.71
N ALA A 264 1.65 15.02 4.28
CA ALA A 264 2.72 14.05 4.00
C ALA A 264 2.69 13.60 2.52
N VAL A 265 1.52 13.33 1.95
CA VAL A 265 1.37 13.02 0.52
C VAL A 265 1.87 14.17 -0.35
N LEU A 266 1.46 15.42 -0.07
CA LEU A 266 1.90 16.59 -0.82
C LEU A 266 3.42 16.81 -0.68
N ALA A 267 3.98 16.63 0.51
CA ALA A 267 5.41 16.75 0.78
C ALA A 267 6.22 15.73 -0.02
N VAL A 268 5.82 14.46 0.00
CA VAL A 268 6.51 13.40 -0.77
C VAL A 268 6.41 13.65 -2.26
N LEU A 269 5.24 14.03 -2.78
CA LEU A 269 5.07 14.35 -4.20
C LEU A 269 5.96 15.52 -4.63
N ALA A 270 6.01 16.60 -3.84
CA ALA A 270 6.83 17.78 -4.10
C ALA A 270 8.33 17.47 -4.04
N PHE A 271 8.76 16.78 -2.99
CA PHE A 271 10.15 16.38 -2.78
C PHE A 271 10.64 15.46 -3.91
N MET A 272 9.86 14.43 -4.23
CA MET A 272 10.23 13.46 -5.25
C MET A 272 10.16 14.04 -6.67
N LYS A 273 9.28 15.00 -6.94
CA LYS A 273 9.29 15.74 -8.21
C LYS A 273 10.59 16.52 -8.36
N LYS A 274 11.10 17.11 -7.29
CA LYS A 274 12.33 17.93 -7.32
C LYS A 274 13.60 17.09 -7.32
N TRP A 275 13.69 16.08 -6.47
CA TRP A 275 14.91 15.35 -6.19
C TRP A 275 14.89 13.89 -6.64
N GLY A 276 13.70 13.35 -6.87
CA GLY A 276 13.50 11.94 -7.22
C GLY A 276 13.36 11.65 -8.71
N ASP A 277 13.45 12.66 -9.60
CA ASP A 277 13.27 12.47 -11.05
C ASP A 277 14.59 12.08 -11.74
N PHE A 278 15.19 10.99 -11.27
CA PHE A 278 16.42 10.44 -11.84
C PHE A 278 16.25 8.95 -12.15
N THR A 279 17.10 8.46 -13.06
CA THR A 279 17.15 7.05 -13.46
C THR A 279 18.60 6.57 -13.46
N ASN A 280 18.83 5.44 -12.80
CA ASN A 280 20.09 4.73 -12.80
C ASN A 280 19.83 3.20 -12.81
N PRO A 281 20.85 2.34 -12.92
CA PRO A 281 20.67 0.89 -12.92
C PRO A 281 19.93 0.36 -11.68
N VAL A 282 20.19 0.93 -10.50
CA VAL A 282 19.53 0.53 -9.23
C VAL A 282 18.04 0.88 -9.25
N THR A 283 17.68 2.12 -9.58
CA THR A 283 16.26 2.53 -9.63
C THR A 283 15.48 1.77 -10.69
N THR A 284 16.12 1.47 -11.83
CA THR A 284 15.52 0.66 -12.89
C THR A 284 15.28 -0.77 -12.41
N TRP A 285 16.26 -1.38 -11.75
CA TRP A 285 16.15 -2.73 -11.17
C TRP A 285 15.04 -2.78 -10.11
N MET A 286 15.00 -1.81 -9.20
CA MET A 286 13.98 -1.70 -8.15
C MET A 286 12.58 -1.52 -8.74
N ALA A 287 12.41 -0.63 -9.72
CA ALA A 287 11.12 -0.41 -10.37
C ALA A 287 10.55 -1.67 -11.05
N GLN A 288 11.42 -2.52 -11.60
CA GLN A 288 11.01 -3.78 -12.23
C GLN A 288 10.61 -4.86 -11.21
N ARG A 289 11.16 -4.82 -10.00
CA ARG A 289 11.00 -5.87 -8.98
C ARG A 289 10.08 -5.48 -7.83
N SER A 290 9.76 -4.20 -7.69
CA SER A 290 8.87 -3.68 -6.64
C SER A 290 7.50 -4.36 -6.65
N TRP A 291 7.00 -4.79 -7.81
CA TRP A 291 5.76 -5.55 -7.91
C TRP A 291 5.84 -6.91 -7.19
N GLY A 292 6.90 -7.66 -7.44
CA GLY A 292 7.14 -8.93 -6.76
C GLY A 292 7.35 -8.75 -5.26
N LEU A 293 8.17 -7.75 -4.89
CA LEU A 293 8.39 -7.41 -3.50
C LEU A 293 7.07 -7.07 -2.79
N TYR A 294 6.22 -6.26 -3.42
CA TYR A 294 4.90 -5.93 -2.89
C TYR A 294 4.02 -7.17 -2.70
N LEU A 295 3.98 -8.10 -3.65
CA LEU A 295 3.13 -9.28 -3.56
C LEU A 295 3.55 -10.22 -2.42
N PHE A 296 4.83 -10.53 -2.31
CA PHE A 296 5.29 -11.67 -1.51
C PHE A 296 5.82 -11.32 -0.12
N HIS A 297 6.17 -10.05 0.17
CA HIS A 297 6.86 -9.69 1.42
C HIS A 297 6.15 -10.20 2.68
N TYR A 298 4.83 -9.99 2.76
CA TYR A 298 4.08 -10.27 3.98
C TYR A 298 4.01 -11.78 4.30
N LEU A 299 3.99 -12.64 3.29
CA LEU A 299 4.08 -14.09 3.49
C LEU A 299 5.37 -14.47 4.22
N PHE A 300 6.51 -13.96 3.74
CA PHE A 300 7.81 -14.31 4.33
C PHE A 300 8.04 -13.61 5.67
N ILE A 301 7.48 -12.43 5.88
CA ILE A 301 7.47 -11.77 7.18
C ILE A 301 6.66 -12.60 8.18
N ALA A 302 5.41 -12.94 7.88
CA ALA A 302 4.56 -13.71 8.77
C ALA A 302 5.15 -15.09 9.08
N MET A 303 5.65 -15.80 8.06
CA MET A 303 6.27 -17.12 8.20
C MET A 303 7.51 -17.05 9.10
N SER A 304 8.45 -16.15 8.81
CA SER A 304 9.69 -16.04 9.59
C SER A 304 9.45 -15.56 11.02
N ALA A 305 8.55 -14.59 11.19
CA ALA A 305 8.20 -14.11 12.52
C ALA A 305 7.54 -15.20 13.37
N TYR A 306 6.62 -16.01 12.78
CA TYR A 306 6.03 -17.16 13.45
C TYR A 306 7.08 -18.17 13.92
N TYR A 307 7.97 -18.61 13.03
CA TYR A 307 8.99 -19.61 13.40
C TYR A 307 10.02 -19.06 14.39
N LEU A 308 10.41 -17.80 14.29
CA LEU A 308 11.32 -17.19 15.26
C LEU A 308 10.67 -17.07 16.64
N HIS A 309 9.38 -16.76 16.70
CA HIS A 309 8.64 -16.72 17.96
C HIS A 309 8.53 -18.11 18.62
N GLU A 310 8.23 -19.14 17.83
CA GLU A 310 8.04 -20.50 18.36
C GLU A 310 9.37 -21.18 18.75
N TYR A 311 10.45 -21.00 17.97
CA TYR A 311 11.65 -21.84 18.10
C TYR A 311 12.92 -21.07 18.45
N ALA A 312 12.91 -19.75 18.46
CA ALA A 312 14.12 -18.94 18.63
C ALA A 312 13.93 -17.78 19.63
N THR A 313 13.21 -18.03 20.72
CA THR A 313 12.86 -17.04 21.76
C THR A 313 14.07 -16.44 22.48
N HIS A 314 15.25 -17.07 22.37
CA HIS A 314 16.50 -16.62 22.97
C HIS A 314 17.23 -15.55 22.14
N LEU A 315 16.78 -15.27 20.91
CA LEU A 315 17.46 -14.32 20.05
C LEU A 315 17.26 -12.86 20.54
N PRO A 316 18.31 -12.03 20.46
CA PRO A 316 18.17 -10.59 20.71
C PRO A 316 17.13 -9.95 19.77
N VAL A 317 16.35 -9.01 20.28
CA VAL A 317 15.26 -8.33 19.54
C VAL A 317 15.73 -7.79 18.20
N VAL A 318 16.92 -7.16 18.16
CA VAL A 318 17.50 -6.62 16.93
C VAL A 318 17.72 -7.72 15.89
N MET A 319 18.20 -8.89 16.32
CA MET A 319 18.41 -10.04 15.42
C MET A 319 17.08 -10.56 14.86
N VAL A 320 16.02 -10.59 15.67
CA VAL A 320 14.68 -10.98 15.20
C VAL A 320 14.21 -10.04 14.11
N TYR A 321 14.29 -8.71 14.30
CA TYR A 321 13.94 -7.74 13.27
C TYR A 321 14.77 -7.88 11.99
N LEU A 322 16.08 -8.09 12.12
CA LEU A 322 16.98 -8.30 10.96
C LEU A 322 16.65 -9.58 10.20
N CYS A 323 16.38 -10.68 10.90
CA CYS A 323 16.01 -11.96 10.28
C CYS A 323 14.66 -11.86 9.56
N VAL A 324 13.65 -11.23 10.18
CA VAL A 324 12.34 -11.03 9.57
C VAL A 324 12.42 -10.08 8.37
N ALA A 325 13.21 -9.01 8.47
CA ALA A 325 13.45 -8.12 7.33
C ALA A 325 14.16 -8.85 6.18
N ALA A 326 15.22 -9.60 6.48
CA ALA A 326 15.96 -10.39 5.49
C ALA A 326 15.04 -11.42 4.79
N ALA A 327 14.18 -12.10 5.56
CA ALA A 327 13.18 -13.01 5.01
C ALA A 327 12.15 -12.26 4.13
N GLY A 328 11.63 -11.12 4.59
CA GLY A 328 10.67 -10.31 3.85
C GLY A 328 11.20 -9.81 2.51
N PHE A 329 12.42 -9.29 2.47
CA PHE A 329 13.07 -8.82 1.23
C PHE A 329 13.59 -9.99 0.38
N GLY A 330 14.41 -10.86 0.95
CA GLY A 330 15.06 -11.96 0.24
C GLY A 330 14.08 -13.03 -0.21
N GLY A 331 13.18 -13.46 0.67
CA GLY A 331 12.14 -14.44 0.36
C GLY A 331 11.19 -13.96 -0.72
N ALA A 332 10.73 -12.70 -0.62
CA ALA A 332 9.88 -12.09 -1.65
C ALA A 332 10.58 -12.02 -3.01
N TYR A 333 11.85 -11.62 -3.03
CA TYR A 333 12.64 -11.56 -4.26
C TYR A 333 12.79 -12.96 -4.90
N LEU A 334 13.18 -13.95 -4.12
CA LEU A 334 13.37 -15.32 -4.60
C LEU A 334 12.06 -15.94 -5.10
N ALA A 335 10.98 -15.81 -4.33
CA ALA A 335 9.67 -16.31 -4.74
C ALA A 335 9.21 -15.68 -6.06
N TYR A 336 9.37 -14.37 -6.20
CA TYR A 336 9.03 -13.68 -7.45
C TYR A 336 9.86 -14.16 -8.63
N GLU A 337 11.19 -14.28 -8.46
CA GLU A 337 12.10 -14.75 -9.53
C GLU A 337 11.81 -16.20 -9.94
N ILE A 338 11.37 -17.06 -9.03
CA ILE A 338 10.98 -18.44 -9.33
C ILE A 338 9.62 -18.46 -10.03
N ILE A 339 8.61 -17.84 -9.42
CA ILE A 339 7.21 -17.93 -9.87
C ILE A 339 7.02 -17.27 -11.25
N ARG A 340 7.70 -16.14 -11.52
CA ARG A 340 7.60 -15.48 -12.84
C ARG A 340 8.13 -16.32 -14.01
N ARG A 341 8.93 -17.36 -13.76
CA ARG A 341 9.46 -18.27 -14.79
C ARG A 341 8.50 -19.39 -15.12
N ILE A 342 7.52 -19.69 -14.26
CA ILE A 342 6.54 -20.76 -14.43
C ILE A 342 5.28 -20.17 -15.07
N PRO A 343 4.92 -20.52 -16.34
CA PRO A 343 3.87 -19.84 -17.10
C PRO A 343 2.52 -19.71 -16.41
N VAL A 344 2.01 -20.80 -15.83
CA VAL A 344 0.70 -20.82 -15.15
C VAL A 344 0.74 -20.02 -13.85
N LEU A 345 1.77 -20.26 -13.02
CA LEU A 345 1.89 -19.57 -11.72
C LEU A 345 2.12 -18.06 -11.88
N ARG A 346 2.96 -17.63 -12.84
CA ARG A 346 3.16 -16.20 -13.09
C ARG A 346 1.86 -15.48 -13.48
N TRP A 347 0.97 -16.13 -14.20
CA TRP A 347 -0.31 -15.57 -14.59
C TRP A 347 -1.28 -15.51 -13.40
N LEU A 348 -1.41 -16.60 -12.63
CA LEU A 348 -2.33 -16.70 -11.50
C LEU A 348 -1.90 -15.85 -10.30
N ILE A 349 -0.60 -15.84 -9.99
CA ILE A 349 -0.07 -15.25 -8.75
C ILE A 349 0.47 -13.84 -8.99
N CYS A 350 1.13 -13.59 -10.14
CA CYS A 350 1.74 -12.29 -10.44
C CYS A 350 0.98 -11.48 -11.48
N GLY A 351 -0.01 -12.03 -12.17
CA GLY A 351 -0.76 -11.36 -13.24
C GLY A 351 0.09 -11.03 -14.47
N ILE A 352 1.19 -11.76 -14.72
CA ILE A 352 2.14 -11.51 -15.81
C ILE A 352 1.81 -12.39 -17.02
N SER A 353 1.69 -11.80 -18.21
CA SER A 353 1.58 -12.54 -19.46
C SER A 353 2.95 -12.89 -20.06
N GLY A 354 3.03 -13.98 -20.84
CA GLY A 354 4.29 -14.51 -21.36
C GLY A 354 5.09 -13.63 -22.34
N LYS A 355 4.60 -12.43 -22.65
CA LYS A 355 5.25 -11.49 -23.58
C LYS A 355 5.86 -10.26 -22.90
N GLU A 356 5.77 -10.15 -21.58
CA GLU A 356 6.44 -9.07 -20.84
C GLU A 356 7.89 -9.52 -20.53
N LYS A 357 8.84 -9.09 -21.39
CA LYS A 357 10.29 -9.16 -21.13
C LYS A 357 10.73 -8.05 -20.19
#